data_2e20dbc87a686b0bff4b6f676573dd21
#
_entry.id   2e20dbc87a686b0bff4b6f676573dd21
#
_cell.length_a   1.000
_cell.length_b   1.000
_cell.length_c   1.000
_cell.angle_alpha   90.00
_cell.angle_beta   90.00
_cell.angle_gamma   90.00
#
_symmetry.space_group_name_H-M   'P 1'
#
loop_
_entity.id
_entity.type
_entity.pdbx_description
1 polymer ?
#
loop_
_entity_poly.entity_id
_entity_poly.type
_entity_poly.pdbx_seq_one_letter_code
_entity_poly.pdbx_strand_id
1 'polypeptide(L)'
;MRQRASLCRALVHKPEVLILDEPFGALDAFTREDLWQVMHKLRQEEPFTGVLFSHDLRESIFLADEVVVLSGRPATNQYSLQTQKLKNPKLDSLFSDNSIEMLKNLRKQIEIAQVQQGKI
;
A
#
# COMPACT_ATOMS: atom_id res chain seq x y z
N MET A 1 11.61 8.80 15.99
CA MET A 1 11.31 8.79 14.56
C MET A 1 9.97 9.44 14.31
N ARG A 2 9.99 10.49 13.49
CA ARG A 2 8.82 11.35 13.29
C ARG A 2 7.61 10.63 12.69
N GLN A 3 7.84 9.74 11.73
CA GLN A 3 6.73 9.09 11.03
C GLN A 3 6.03 8.04 11.87
N ARG A 4 6.78 7.32 12.70
CA ARG A 4 6.18 6.38 13.64
C ARG A 4 5.32 7.10 14.66
N ALA A 5 5.80 8.24 15.17
CA ALA A 5 5.05 9.07 16.11
C ALA A 5 3.78 9.64 15.46
N SER A 6 3.87 10.09 14.21
CA SER A 6 2.72 10.60 13.46
C SER A 6 1.65 9.53 13.24
N LEU A 7 2.06 8.31 12.89
CA LEU A 7 1.17 7.17 12.75
C LEU A 7 0.47 6.84 14.08
N CYS A 8 1.22 6.78 15.15
CA CYS A 8 0.67 6.50 16.47
C CYS A 8 -0.34 7.57 16.90
N ARG A 9 -0.06 8.85 16.64
CA ARG A 9 -1.01 9.93 16.93
C ARG A 9 -2.30 9.78 16.15
N ALA A 10 -2.21 9.48 14.85
CA ALA A 10 -3.37 9.29 14.01
C ALA A 10 -4.25 8.14 14.50
N LEU A 11 -3.61 7.06 14.95
CA LEU A 11 -4.32 5.87 15.41
C LEU A 11 -4.87 5.99 16.85
N VAL A 12 -4.27 6.83 17.69
CA VAL A 12 -4.75 7.06 19.07
C VAL A 12 -6.19 7.57 19.09
N HIS A 13 -6.56 8.38 18.12
CA HIS A 13 -7.92 8.91 18.00
C HIS A 13 -8.95 7.92 17.46
N LYS A 14 -8.53 6.71 17.15
CA LYS A 14 -9.38 5.62 16.61
C LYS A 14 -10.29 6.08 15.47
N PRO A 15 -9.70 6.60 14.39
CA PRO A 15 -10.52 7.11 13.28
C PRO A 15 -11.25 5.97 12.59
N GLU A 16 -12.44 6.24 12.04
CA GLU A 16 -13.14 5.29 11.19
C GLU A 16 -12.47 5.19 9.82
N VAL A 17 -11.97 6.32 9.31
CA VAL A 17 -11.26 6.39 8.03
C VAL A 17 -9.94 7.12 8.24
N LEU A 18 -8.86 6.50 7.79
CA LEU A 18 -7.52 7.05 7.86
C LEU A 18 -6.96 7.21 6.45
N ILE A 19 -6.53 8.42 6.10
CA ILE A 19 -5.90 8.70 4.81
C ILE A 19 -4.42 8.97 5.03
N LEU A 20 -3.58 8.19 4.36
CA LEU A 20 -2.12 8.28 4.46
C LEU A 20 -1.54 8.54 3.07
N ASP A 21 -0.74 9.61 2.96
CA ASP A 21 -0.08 9.98 1.71
C ASP A 21 1.43 9.77 1.85
N GLU A 22 1.95 8.74 1.20
CA GLU A 22 3.37 8.37 1.22
C GLU A 22 3.94 8.30 2.65
N PRO A 23 3.27 7.59 3.59
CA PRO A 23 3.64 7.69 5.02
C PRO A 23 5.01 7.10 5.34
N PHE A 24 5.54 6.24 4.49
CA PHE A 24 6.81 5.54 4.71
C PHE A 24 7.89 5.94 3.72
N GLY A 25 7.62 6.90 2.84
CA GLY A 25 8.48 7.22 1.71
C GLY A 25 9.87 7.74 2.05
N ALA A 26 10.01 8.40 3.22
CA ALA A 26 11.30 8.96 3.66
C ALA A 26 12.17 7.98 4.46
N LEU A 27 11.69 6.76 4.68
CA LEU A 27 12.36 5.78 5.52
C LEU A 27 13.22 4.81 4.71
N ASP A 28 14.26 4.25 5.35
CA ASP A 28 15.04 3.18 4.73
C ASP A 28 14.20 1.90 4.61
N ALA A 29 14.70 0.92 3.84
CA ALA A 29 13.96 -0.28 3.54
C ALA A 29 13.59 -1.09 4.79
N PHE A 30 14.55 -1.27 5.72
CA PHE A 30 14.30 -2.08 6.91
C PHE A 30 13.31 -1.42 7.86
N THR A 31 13.45 -0.12 8.10
CA THR A 31 12.53 0.63 8.94
C THR A 31 11.13 0.64 8.36
N ARG A 32 11.02 0.80 7.05
CA ARG A 32 9.75 0.78 6.33
C ARG A 32 9.05 -0.57 6.48
N GLU A 33 9.77 -1.67 6.28
CA GLU A 33 9.22 -3.01 6.41
C GLU A 33 8.76 -3.30 7.85
N ASP A 34 9.50 -2.83 8.85
CA ASP A 34 9.09 -2.95 10.24
C ASP A 34 7.77 -2.22 10.50
N LEU A 35 7.62 -1.02 9.96
CA LEU A 35 6.39 -0.23 10.11
C LEU A 35 5.22 -0.84 9.35
N TRP A 36 5.45 -1.50 8.22
CA TRP A 36 4.38 -2.26 7.55
C TRP A 36 3.82 -3.34 8.46
N GLN A 37 4.68 -4.08 9.15
CA GLN A 37 4.26 -5.12 10.08
C GLN A 37 3.48 -4.53 11.26
N VAL A 38 3.94 -3.42 11.80
CA VAL A 38 3.26 -2.70 12.89
C VAL A 38 1.86 -2.25 12.44
N MET A 39 1.76 -1.65 11.27
CA MET A 39 0.49 -1.19 10.71
C MET A 39 -0.49 -2.35 10.50
N HIS A 40 0.00 -3.45 9.94
CA HIS A 40 -0.80 -4.64 9.72
C HIS A 40 -1.37 -5.19 11.03
N LYS A 41 -0.52 -5.27 12.05
CA LYS A 41 -0.92 -5.75 13.38
C LYS A 41 -1.94 -4.83 14.02
N LEU A 42 -1.74 -3.52 13.94
CA LEU A 42 -2.68 -2.55 14.48
C LEU A 42 -4.06 -2.65 13.83
N ARG A 43 -4.09 -2.84 12.52
CA ARG A 43 -5.36 -3.03 11.80
C ARG A 43 -6.09 -4.31 12.20
N GLN A 44 -5.36 -5.35 12.54
CA GLN A 44 -5.96 -6.58 13.05
C GLN A 44 -6.58 -6.39 14.43
N GLU A 45 -5.91 -5.63 15.30
CA GLU A 45 -6.36 -5.39 16.66
C GLU A 45 -7.52 -4.39 16.72
N GLU A 46 -7.44 -3.31 15.93
CA GLU A 46 -8.45 -2.26 15.87
C GLU A 46 -8.75 -1.93 14.39
N PRO A 47 -9.68 -2.67 13.76
CA PRO A 47 -9.96 -2.46 12.33
C PRO A 47 -10.43 -1.05 12.01
N PHE A 48 -9.91 -0.49 10.94
CA PHE A 48 -10.32 0.80 10.39
C PHE A 48 -10.25 0.74 8.87
N THR A 49 -10.94 1.66 8.21
CA THR A 49 -10.82 1.84 6.77
C THR A 49 -9.64 2.76 6.49
N GLY A 50 -8.69 2.28 5.71
CA GLY A 50 -7.51 3.04 5.36
C GLY A 50 -7.41 3.28 3.86
N VAL A 51 -7.01 4.49 3.49
CA VAL A 51 -6.64 4.84 2.12
C VAL A 51 -5.17 5.24 2.12
N LEU A 52 -4.37 4.50 1.37
CA LEU A 52 -2.93 4.68 1.32
C LEU A 52 -2.51 5.06 -0.09
N PHE A 53 -1.85 6.22 -0.22
CA PHE A 53 -1.19 6.60 -1.47
C PHE A 53 0.28 6.21 -1.39
N SER A 54 0.74 5.43 -2.34
CA SER A 54 2.11 4.91 -2.33
C SER A 54 2.61 4.66 -3.74
N HIS A 55 3.93 4.81 -3.93
CA HIS A 55 4.62 4.41 -5.15
C HIS A 55 5.31 3.05 -5.00
N ASP A 56 5.33 2.49 -3.80
CA ASP A 56 5.95 1.20 -3.54
C ASP A 56 4.91 0.08 -3.70
N LEU A 57 5.10 -0.75 -4.72
CA LEU A 57 4.17 -1.83 -5.05
C LEU A 57 4.12 -2.90 -3.97
N ARG A 58 5.26 -3.21 -3.36
CA ARG A 58 5.32 -4.21 -2.29
C ARG A 58 4.55 -3.75 -1.06
N GLU A 59 4.69 -2.47 -0.70
CA GLU A 59 3.92 -1.84 0.37
C GLU A 59 2.42 -1.97 0.11
N SER A 60 2.00 -1.67 -1.11
CA SER A 60 0.60 -1.75 -1.50
C SER A 60 0.05 -3.16 -1.33
N ILE A 61 0.76 -4.16 -1.81
CA ILE A 61 0.33 -5.56 -1.70
C ILE A 61 0.31 -6.03 -0.25
N PHE A 62 1.30 -5.64 0.53
CA PHE A 62 1.42 -6.07 1.92
C PHE A 62 0.31 -5.48 2.80
N LEU A 63 -0.03 -4.21 2.61
CA LEU A 63 -0.94 -3.49 3.49
C LEU A 63 -2.39 -3.47 3.03
N ALA A 64 -2.65 -3.44 1.73
CA ALA A 64 -3.98 -3.19 1.21
C ALA A 64 -4.78 -4.47 1.00
N ASP A 65 -6.09 -4.37 1.16
CA ASP A 65 -7.04 -5.41 0.73
C ASP A 65 -7.34 -5.27 -0.77
N GLU A 66 -7.30 -4.04 -1.26
CA GLU A 66 -7.50 -3.71 -2.67
C GLU A 66 -6.50 -2.64 -3.08
N VAL A 67 -5.83 -2.86 -4.21
CA VAL A 67 -4.92 -1.89 -4.82
C VAL A 67 -5.56 -1.32 -6.07
N VAL A 68 -5.59 0.00 -6.18
CA VAL A 68 -6.15 0.70 -7.31
C VAL A 68 -5.06 1.50 -8.01
N VAL A 69 -4.89 1.29 -9.31
CA VAL A 69 -3.99 2.08 -10.15
C VAL A 69 -4.79 3.20 -10.79
N LEU A 70 -4.37 4.43 -10.57
CA LEU A 70 -5.05 5.61 -11.12
C LEU A 70 -4.35 6.08 -12.39
N SER A 71 -5.14 6.59 -13.33
CA SER A 71 -4.66 7.13 -14.59
C SER A 71 -5.53 8.31 -15.03
N GLY A 72 -4.93 9.21 -15.79
CA GLY A 72 -5.66 10.33 -16.39
C GLY A 72 -5.68 11.60 -15.54
N ARG A 73 -6.22 12.66 -16.13
CA ARG A 73 -6.44 13.97 -15.48
C ARG A 73 -7.82 14.49 -15.88
N PRO A 74 -8.84 14.44 -14.99
CA PRO A 74 -8.76 13.95 -13.61
C PRO A 74 -8.51 12.46 -13.55
N ALA A 75 -7.90 12.02 -12.44
CA ALA A 75 -7.53 10.63 -12.26
C ALA A 75 -8.75 9.71 -12.17
N THR A 76 -8.69 8.58 -12.86
CA THR A 76 -9.73 7.57 -12.83
C THR A 76 -9.12 6.21 -12.55
N ASN A 77 -9.95 5.25 -12.16
CA ASN A 77 -9.52 3.89 -11.91
C ASN A 77 -9.11 3.22 -13.23
N GLN A 78 -7.80 2.96 -13.37
CA GLN A 78 -7.24 2.24 -14.51
C GLN A 78 -7.32 0.72 -14.30
N TYR A 79 -7.08 0.25 -13.08
CA TYR A 79 -6.98 -1.16 -12.75
C TYR A 79 -7.16 -1.36 -11.25
N SER A 80 -7.84 -2.42 -10.85
CA SER A 80 -8.02 -2.79 -9.45
C SER A 80 -7.59 -4.22 -9.23
N LEU A 81 -6.91 -4.48 -8.11
CA LEU A 81 -6.42 -5.79 -7.73
C LEU A 81 -6.82 -6.09 -6.28
N GLN A 82 -7.46 -7.24 -6.08
CA GLN A 82 -7.79 -7.73 -4.75
C GLN A 82 -6.63 -8.55 -4.19
N THR A 83 -6.22 -8.22 -2.96
CA THR A 83 -5.09 -8.90 -2.30
C THR A 83 -5.52 -9.78 -1.13
N GLN A 84 -6.80 -10.04 -0.98
CA GLN A 84 -7.41 -10.70 0.19
C GLN A 84 -6.86 -12.07 0.53
N LYS A 85 -6.16 -12.71 -0.40
CA LYS A 85 -5.60 -14.05 -0.19
C LYS A 85 -4.43 -14.07 0.80
N LEU A 86 -3.91 -12.89 1.17
CA LEU A 86 -2.82 -12.75 2.12
C LEU A 86 -3.39 -12.35 3.50
N LYS A 87 -4.17 -13.24 4.13
CA LYS A 87 -4.83 -12.93 5.40
C LYS A 87 -3.88 -12.64 6.55
N ASN A 88 -2.72 -13.29 6.56
CA ASN A 88 -1.69 -13.08 7.57
C ASN A 88 -0.34 -12.88 6.87
N PRO A 89 -0.14 -11.74 6.18
CA PRO A 89 1.07 -11.54 5.41
C PRO A 89 2.28 -11.44 6.34
N LYS A 90 3.28 -12.23 6.03
CA LYS A 90 4.64 -12.04 6.53
C LYS A 90 5.44 -11.41 5.42
N LEU A 91 6.58 -10.78 5.73
CA LEU A 91 7.43 -10.22 4.68
C LEU A 91 7.83 -11.26 3.65
N ASP A 92 8.05 -12.50 4.09
CA ASP A 92 8.38 -13.62 3.19
C ASP A 92 7.28 -13.91 2.18
N SER A 93 6.03 -13.62 2.49
CA SER A 93 4.92 -13.83 1.57
C SER A 93 5.00 -12.95 0.32
N LEU A 94 5.77 -11.86 0.36
CA LEU A 94 6.03 -11.02 -0.80
C LEU A 94 6.86 -11.73 -1.87
N PHE A 95 7.55 -12.81 -1.51
CA PHE A 95 8.33 -13.63 -2.43
C PHE A 95 7.56 -14.82 -2.98
N SER A 96 6.31 -15.03 -2.57
CA SER A 96 5.49 -16.10 -3.11
C SER A 96 5.21 -15.87 -4.60
N ASP A 97 4.96 -16.94 -5.35
CA ASP A 97 4.64 -16.82 -6.78
C ASP A 97 3.42 -15.94 -7.02
N ASN A 98 2.42 -16.04 -6.17
CA ASN A 98 1.21 -15.22 -6.27
C ASN A 98 1.51 -13.74 -6.07
N SER A 99 2.34 -13.39 -5.08
CA SER A 99 2.74 -12.01 -4.84
C SER A 99 3.60 -11.45 -5.97
N ILE A 100 4.52 -12.24 -6.50
CA ILE A 100 5.36 -11.85 -7.64
C ILE A 100 4.49 -11.58 -8.86
N GLU A 101 3.50 -12.43 -9.12
CA GLU A 101 2.57 -12.23 -10.23
C GLU A 101 1.75 -10.94 -10.05
N MET A 102 1.25 -10.69 -8.85
CA MET A 102 0.55 -9.43 -8.54
C MET A 102 1.43 -8.22 -8.78
N LEU A 103 2.70 -8.27 -8.34
CA LEU A 103 3.66 -7.18 -8.57
C LEU A 103 3.89 -6.93 -10.04
N LYS A 104 4.04 -7.98 -10.84
CA LYS A 104 4.21 -7.85 -12.29
C LYS A 104 2.99 -7.23 -12.95
N ASN A 105 1.80 -7.65 -12.55
CA ASN A 105 0.56 -7.10 -13.08
C ASN A 105 0.41 -5.61 -12.75
N LEU A 106 0.67 -5.23 -11.51
CA LEU A 106 0.60 -3.83 -11.09
C LEU A 106 1.59 -2.98 -11.84
N ARG A 107 2.83 -3.46 -11.98
CA ARG A 107 3.86 -2.74 -12.72
C ARG A 107 3.46 -2.52 -14.17
N LYS A 108 2.92 -3.55 -14.80
CA LYS A 108 2.43 -3.45 -16.17
C LYS A 108 1.32 -2.40 -16.31
N GLN A 109 0.36 -2.41 -15.38
CA GLN A 109 -0.74 -1.45 -15.40
C GLN A 109 -0.27 -0.02 -15.17
N ILE A 110 0.74 0.18 -14.33
CA ILE A 110 1.34 1.50 -14.12
C ILE A 110 2.03 1.98 -15.39
N GLU A 111 2.77 1.11 -16.07
CA GLU A 111 3.39 1.45 -17.36
C GLU A 111 2.34 1.88 -18.39
N ILE A 112 1.23 1.15 -18.49
CA ILE A 112 0.13 1.51 -19.39
C ILE A 112 -0.44 2.88 -19.01
N ALA A 113 -0.65 3.13 -17.72
CA ALA A 113 -1.17 4.42 -17.25
C ALA A 113 -0.22 5.58 -17.60
N GLN A 114 1.09 5.37 -17.48
CA GLN A 114 2.09 6.38 -17.82
C GLN A 114 2.10 6.68 -19.33
N VAL A 115 1.97 5.67 -20.16
CA VAL A 115 1.87 5.85 -21.61
C VAL A 115 0.62 6.67 -21.96
N GLN A 116 -0.51 6.35 -21.35
CA GLN A 116 -1.76 7.09 -21.56
C GLN A 116 -1.67 8.55 -21.13
N GLN A 117 -0.80 8.84 -20.15
CA GLN A 117 -0.57 10.21 -19.70
C GLN A 117 0.50 10.93 -20.52
N GLY A 118 1.08 10.27 -21.51
CA GLY A 118 2.13 10.86 -22.34
C GLY A 118 3.47 11.05 -21.64
N LYS A 119 3.75 10.27 -20.57
CA LYS A 119 4.99 10.39 -19.78
C LYS A 119 6.13 9.52 -20.30
N ILE A 120 5.84 8.64 -21.23
CA ILE A 120 6.86 7.77 -21.83
C ILE A 120 6.82 7.94 -23.34
#